data_c893b34b8e7f128d0dde8420ceb6c645
#
_entry.id   c893b34b8e7f128d0dde8420ceb6c645
#
_cell.length_a   1.000
_cell.length_b   1.000
_cell.length_c   1.000
_cell.angle_alpha   90.00
_cell.angle_beta   90.00
_cell.angle_gamma   90.00
#
_symmetry.space_group_name_H-M   'P 1'
#
loop_
_entity.id
_entity.type
_entity.pdbx_description
1 polymer ?
#
loop_
_entity_poly.entity_id
_entity_poly.type
_entity_poly.pdbx_seq_one_letter_code
_entity_poly.pdbx_strand_id
1 'polypeptide(L)'
;VRKVLLPLGLATLSCNLAFAKPLELPTFTQTLPVGVSNTFPVESVDSISFLRALELASSASPELAVARRELAASRALISQAGARPNPILSASQEGIRGDAPETTLELSQEIELGGKRSARIEAAQRAMDVAAADLQDAQARLRGAVMGAYYDVLTAQERLELAQAASDLAKRAVNVANRRVRAGMVSPVEETRAQVAATGVQVELAQATAELEAARTRLAANWGNPQPRFERVEEPAEAVPPLPELAELYSRLNDSAQLTRARREAERRRAALELERANRFSNVTVSVGAQRSDEYNGTLGLV
;
A
#
# COMPACT_ATOMS: atom_id res chain seq x y z
N VAL A 1 -27.08 55.96 -58.12
CA VAL A 1 -27.94 54.85 -58.49
C VAL A 1 -27.14 53.80 -59.25
N ARG A 2 -26.58 52.83 -58.64
CA ARG A 2 -26.13 51.55 -59.21
C ARG A 2 -26.16 50.48 -58.16
N LYS A 3 -27.19 49.63 -58.18
CA LYS A 3 -27.32 48.43 -57.42
C LYS A 3 -26.30 47.40 -57.93
N VAL A 4 -25.35 46.96 -57.11
CA VAL A 4 -24.56 45.77 -57.39
C VAL A 4 -25.17 44.65 -56.56
N LEU A 5 -25.87 43.76 -57.23
CA LEU A 5 -26.32 42.48 -56.69
C LEU A 5 -25.12 41.51 -56.67
N LEU A 6 -24.68 41.12 -55.49
CA LEU A 6 -23.85 39.92 -55.33
C LEU A 6 -24.74 38.72 -55.04
N PRO A 7 -24.53 37.56 -55.67
CA PRO A 7 -25.33 36.38 -55.41
C PRO A 7 -24.94 35.75 -54.12
N LEU A 8 -25.89 35.67 -53.16
CA LEU A 8 -25.79 34.86 -52.00
C LEU A 8 -25.86 33.38 -52.43
N GLY A 9 -24.74 32.70 -52.41
CA GLY A 9 -24.67 31.25 -52.53
C GLY A 9 -25.36 30.59 -51.36
N LEU A 10 -26.55 30.04 -51.60
CA LEU A 10 -27.26 29.18 -50.67
C LEU A 10 -26.48 27.87 -50.55
N ALA A 11 -25.62 27.76 -49.53
CA ALA A 11 -25.10 26.46 -49.13
C ALA A 11 -26.19 25.74 -48.35
N THR A 12 -27.01 24.95 -49.04
CA THR A 12 -27.90 23.98 -48.40
C THR A 12 -27.05 22.94 -47.72
N LEU A 13 -26.86 23.10 -46.41
CA LEU A 13 -26.32 22.06 -45.55
C LEU A 13 -27.40 20.98 -45.44
N SER A 14 -27.37 20.00 -46.35
CA SER A 14 -28.16 18.78 -46.24
C SER A 14 -27.66 18.04 -44.98
N CYS A 15 -28.40 18.19 -43.89
CA CYS A 15 -28.21 17.38 -42.71
C CYS A 15 -28.67 15.95 -43.05
N ASN A 16 -27.77 15.15 -43.63
CA ASN A 16 -27.95 13.72 -43.68
C ASN A 16 -27.96 13.21 -42.23
N LEU A 17 -29.17 12.94 -41.72
CA LEU A 17 -29.31 12.04 -40.57
C LEU A 17 -28.85 10.65 -41.04
N ALA A 18 -27.53 10.47 -41.15
CA ALA A 18 -26.96 9.16 -41.08
C ALA A 18 -27.28 8.65 -39.68
N PHE A 19 -28.09 7.62 -39.59
CA PHE A 19 -28.30 6.84 -38.41
C PHE A 19 -26.92 6.60 -37.76
N ALA A 20 -26.65 7.26 -36.66
CA ALA A 20 -25.44 7.03 -35.89
C ALA A 20 -25.42 5.54 -35.61
N LYS A 21 -24.43 4.82 -36.14
CA LYS A 21 -24.08 3.50 -35.65
C LYS A 21 -24.07 3.58 -34.11
N PRO A 22 -24.70 2.62 -33.43
CA PRO A 22 -24.58 2.57 -31.97
C PRO A 22 -23.09 2.68 -31.64
N LEU A 23 -22.77 3.67 -30.82
CA LEU A 23 -21.43 3.82 -30.25
C LEU A 23 -21.15 2.49 -29.58
N GLU A 24 -20.38 1.62 -30.22
CA GLU A 24 -19.76 0.48 -29.55
C GLU A 24 -18.83 1.10 -28.54
N LEU A 25 -19.34 1.22 -27.30
CA LEU A 25 -18.50 1.47 -26.15
C LEU A 25 -17.40 0.42 -26.23
N PRO A 26 -16.11 0.83 -26.24
CA PRO A 26 -15.04 -0.14 -26.15
C PRO A 26 -15.35 -0.95 -24.90
N THR A 27 -15.69 -2.20 -25.06
CA THR A 27 -15.69 -3.17 -23.98
C THR A 27 -14.27 -3.17 -23.47
N PHE A 28 -14.03 -2.39 -22.42
CA PHE A 28 -12.85 -2.54 -21.58
C PHE A 28 -12.97 -3.92 -20.93
N THR A 29 -12.74 -4.94 -21.71
CA THR A 29 -12.29 -6.21 -21.17
C THR A 29 -10.88 -5.90 -20.65
N GLN A 30 -10.80 -5.25 -19.48
CA GLN A 30 -9.62 -5.42 -18.66
C GLN A 30 -9.53 -6.90 -18.37
N THR A 31 -8.88 -7.63 -19.26
CA THR A 31 -8.15 -8.81 -18.86
C THR A 31 -7.15 -8.28 -17.82
N LEU A 32 -7.58 -8.25 -16.56
CA LEU A 32 -6.64 -8.24 -15.46
C LEU A 32 -5.65 -9.34 -15.84
N PRO A 33 -4.34 -9.05 -15.90
CA PRO A 33 -3.37 -10.10 -16.04
C PRO A 33 -3.55 -10.99 -14.80
N VAL A 34 -4.39 -12.04 -14.94
CA VAL A 34 -4.45 -13.16 -14.01
C VAL A 34 -3.19 -13.97 -14.30
N GLY A 35 -2.11 -13.43 -13.86
CA GLY A 35 -0.77 -13.94 -13.99
C GLY A 35 0.09 -13.21 -12.98
N VAL A 36 -0.41 -13.04 -11.75
CA VAL A 36 0.48 -12.94 -10.62
C VAL A 36 1.06 -14.34 -10.51
N SER A 37 2.10 -14.60 -11.30
CA SER A 37 3.03 -15.67 -10.97
C SER A 37 3.49 -15.34 -9.57
N ASN A 38 2.91 -15.98 -8.57
CA ASN A 38 3.41 -16.01 -7.21
C ASN A 38 4.75 -16.76 -7.22
N THR A 39 5.73 -16.22 -7.93
CA THR A 39 7.12 -16.60 -7.76
C THR A 39 7.54 -16.00 -6.44
N PHE A 40 7.26 -16.75 -5.36
CA PHE A 40 7.87 -16.44 -4.07
C PHE A 40 9.38 -16.39 -4.28
N PRO A 41 10.09 -15.43 -3.65
CA PRO A 41 11.54 -15.37 -3.75
C PRO A 41 12.11 -16.72 -3.32
N VAL A 42 13.13 -17.17 -4.05
CA VAL A 42 13.74 -18.48 -3.83
C VAL A 42 14.41 -18.47 -2.45
N GLU A 43 13.81 -19.22 -1.53
CA GLU A 43 14.39 -19.52 -0.22
C GLU A 43 15.45 -20.63 -0.37
N SER A 44 16.52 -20.57 0.42
CA SER A 44 17.40 -21.74 0.61
C SER A 44 16.62 -22.86 1.27
N VAL A 45 16.84 -24.08 0.85
CA VAL A 45 16.08 -25.23 1.39
C VAL A 45 16.59 -25.62 2.80
N ASP A 46 17.89 -25.50 3.04
CA ASP A 46 18.51 -26.00 4.29
C ASP A 46 18.47 -24.94 5.42
N SER A 47 19.12 -23.81 5.22
CA SER A 47 19.21 -22.76 6.23
C SER A 47 19.03 -21.36 5.66
N ILE A 48 18.58 -20.43 6.50
CA ILE A 48 18.44 -19.02 6.15
C ILE A 48 19.16 -18.16 7.19
N SER A 49 20.02 -17.25 6.71
CA SER A 49 20.67 -16.25 7.56
C SER A 49 19.74 -15.05 7.83
N PHE A 50 20.01 -14.30 8.90
CA PHE A 50 19.23 -13.08 9.22
C PHE A 50 19.24 -12.07 8.08
N LEU A 51 20.40 -11.82 7.44
CA LEU A 51 20.49 -10.90 6.34
C LEU A 51 19.65 -11.35 5.14
N ARG A 52 19.67 -12.65 4.86
CA ARG A 52 18.86 -13.20 3.76
C ARG A 52 17.36 -13.10 4.03
N ALA A 53 16.92 -13.37 5.26
CA ALA A 53 15.54 -13.18 5.68
C ALA A 53 15.09 -11.72 5.53
N LEU A 54 15.96 -10.77 5.90
CA LEU A 54 15.70 -9.34 5.75
C LEU A 54 15.62 -8.89 4.28
N GLU A 55 16.50 -9.42 3.42
CA GLU A 55 16.44 -9.17 1.96
C GLU A 55 15.13 -9.68 1.35
N LEU A 56 14.74 -10.92 1.66
CA LEU A 56 13.49 -11.50 1.20
C LEU A 56 12.29 -10.65 1.63
N ALA A 57 12.24 -10.29 2.91
CA ALA A 57 11.17 -9.45 3.44
C ALA A 57 11.17 -8.07 2.77
N SER A 58 12.32 -7.41 2.63
CA SER A 58 12.39 -6.07 2.01
C SER A 58 12.00 -6.04 0.54
N SER A 59 12.22 -7.14 -0.19
CA SER A 59 11.90 -7.25 -1.62
C SER A 59 10.46 -7.68 -1.88
N ALA A 60 9.91 -8.59 -1.07
CA ALA A 60 8.65 -9.27 -1.34
C ALA A 60 7.53 -8.97 -0.32
N SER A 61 7.78 -8.15 0.72
CA SER A 61 6.75 -7.81 1.70
C SER A 61 5.53 -7.14 1.04
N PRO A 62 4.32 -7.71 1.22
CA PRO A 62 3.09 -7.08 0.77
C PRO A 62 2.84 -5.72 1.40
N GLU A 63 3.19 -5.53 2.68
CA GLU A 63 3.04 -4.26 3.40
C GLU A 63 3.91 -3.17 2.76
N LEU A 64 5.17 -3.45 2.44
CA LEU A 64 6.03 -2.50 1.75
C LEU A 64 5.56 -2.22 0.31
N ALA A 65 5.00 -3.21 -0.37
CA ALA A 65 4.45 -3.02 -1.70
C ALA A 65 3.27 -2.02 -1.68
N VAL A 66 2.38 -2.10 -0.68
CA VAL A 66 1.30 -1.12 -0.47
C VAL A 66 1.88 0.27 -0.20
N ALA A 67 2.80 0.42 0.75
CA ALA A 67 3.38 1.73 1.09
C ALA A 67 4.13 2.38 -0.10
N ARG A 68 4.83 1.58 -0.93
CA ARG A 68 5.47 2.08 -2.16
C ARG A 68 4.45 2.57 -3.18
N ARG A 69 3.33 1.87 -3.34
CA ARG A 69 2.26 2.28 -4.27
C ARG A 69 1.54 3.53 -3.78
N GLU A 70 1.32 3.67 -2.48
CA GLU A 70 0.76 4.87 -1.87
C GLU A 70 1.65 6.10 -2.10
N LEU A 71 2.97 5.96 -1.92
CA LEU A 71 3.91 7.02 -2.25
C LEU A 71 3.88 7.36 -3.75
N ALA A 72 3.78 6.36 -4.63
CA ALA A 72 3.68 6.59 -6.08
C ALA A 72 2.36 7.31 -6.45
N ALA A 73 1.24 6.93 -5.83
CA ALA A 73 -0.05 7.59 -6.00
C ALA A 73 0.01 9.05 -5.51
N SER A 74 0.58 9.30 -4.33
CA SER A 74 0.74 10.65 -3.79
C SER A 74 1.61 11.55 -4.69
N ARG A 75 2.63 11.00 -5.34
CA ARG A 75 3.42 11.73 -6.36
C ARG A 75 2.58 12.12 -7.57
N ALA A 76 1.72 11.23 -8.05
CA ALA A 76 0.83 11.53 -9.18
C ALA A 76 -0.19 12.62 -8.84
N LEU A 77 -0.67 12.66 -7.59
CA LEU A 77 -1.59 13.69 -7.09
C LEU A 77 -1.00 15.11 -7.14
N ILE A 78 0.32 15.27 -7.08
CA ILE A 78 0.97 16.59 -7.26
C ILE A 78 0.71 17.12 -8.69
N SER A 79 0.82 16.26 -9.71
CA SER A 79 0.53 16.64 -11.09
C SER A 79 -0.94 17.00 -11.25
N GLN A 80 -1.84 16.23 -10.66
CA GLN A 80 -3.28 16.54 -10.64
C GLN A 80 -3.57 17.85 -9.91
N ALA A 81 -2.94 18.10 -8.77
CA ALA A 81 -3.08 19.36 -8.02
C ALA A 81 -2.63 20.57 -8.84
N GLY A 82 -1.67 20.39 -9.74
CA GLY A 82 -1.19 21.42 -10.66
C GLY A 82 -2.05 21.66 -11.89
N ALA A 83 -3.03 20.80 -12.16
CA ALA A 83 -3.92 20.97 -13.32
C ALA A 83 -4.78 22.22 -13.15
N ARG A 84 -4.99 22.94 -14.25
CA ARG A 84 -5.93 24.06 -14.31
C ARG A 84 -7.31 23.52 -14.68
N PRO A 85 -8.41 24.20 -14.29
CA PRO A 85 -9.74 23.86 -14.79
C PRO A 85 -9.77 23.86 -16.32
N ASN A 86 -10.46 22.90 -16.92
CA ASN A 86 -10.59 22.84 -18.36
C ASN A 86 -11.55 23.93 -18.87
N PRO A 87 -11.33 24.49 -20.09
CA PRO A 87 -12.33 25.31 -20.73
C PRO A 87 -13.60 24.49 -21.02
N ILE A 88 -14.74 25.14 -20.90
CA ILE A 88 -16.05 24.53 -21.17
C ILE A 88 -16.61 25.19 -22.43
N LEU A 89 -16.93 24.40 -23.44
CA LEU A 89 -17.70 24.83 -24.62
C LEU A 89 -19.15 24.40 -24.43
N SER A 90 -20.05 25.37 -24.39
CA SER A 90 -21.49 25.15 -24.29
C SER A 90 -22.20 25.64 -25.56
N ALA A 91 -23.22 24.89 -25.97
CA ALA A 91 -24.15 25.27 -27.03
C ALA A 91 -25.55 25.10 -26.49
N SER A 92 -26.34 26.15 -26.52
CA SER A 92 -27.74 26.14 -26.10
C SER A 92 -28.64 26.68 -27.23
N GLN A 93 -29.83 26.12 -27.33
CA GLN A 93 -30.87 26.59 -28.23
C GLN A 93 -32.17 26.75 -27.43
N GLU A 94 -32.67 27.99 -27.41
CA GLU A 94 -33.91 28.35 -26.76
C GLU A 94 -34.99 28.68 -27.80
N GLY A 95 -36.26 28.68 -27.41
CA GLY A 95 -37.35 29.05 -28.27
C GLY A 95 -37.68 28.08 -29.42
N ILE A 96 -37.31 26.79 -29.32
CA ILE A 96 -37.46 25.78 -30.39
C ILE A 96 -38.92 25.62 -30.86
N ARG A 97 -39.88 26.01 -30.02
CA ARG A 97 -41.34 25.95 -30.34
C ARG A 97 -41.99 27.33 -30.37
N GLY A 98 -41.20 28.41 -30.39
CA GLY A 98 -41.66 29.79 -30.45
C GLY A 98 -41.25 30.48 -31.71
N ASP A 99 -41.76 31.73 -31.92
CA ASP A 99 -41.52 32.51 -33.12
C ASP A 99 -40.11 33.14 -33.20
N ALA A 100 -39.27 32.96 -32.20
CA ALA A 100 -37.90 33.49 -32.14
C ALA A 100 -36.92 32.46 -31.57
N PRO A 101 -36.39 31.53 -32.41
CA PRO A 101 -35.34 30.62 -31.98
C PRO A 101 -34.04 31.37 -31.73
N GLU A 102 -33.45 31.12 -30.57
CA GLU A 102 -32.16 31.70 -30.16
C GLU A 102 -31.10 30.58 -30.00
N THR A 103 -29.97 30.75 -30.62
CA THR A 103 -28.84 29.82 -30.51
C THR A 103 -27.65 30.56 -29.94
N THR A 104 -27.12 30.03 -28.81
CA THR A 104 -25.95 30.57 -28.15
C THR A 104 -24.83 29.54 -28.19
N LEU A 105 -23.63 29.97 -28.56
CA LEU A 105 -22.38 29.21 -28.45
C LEU A 105 -21.45 29.99 -27.53
N GLU A 106 -21.01 29.38 -26.46
CA GLU A 106 -20.17 30.01 -25.42
C GLU A 106 -18.97 29.16 -25.09
N LEU A 107 -17.82 29.79 -25.03
CA LEU A 107 -16.58 29.22 -24.47
C LEU A 107 -16.28 29.92 -23.14
N SER A 108 -16.26 29.18 -22.07
CA SER A 108 -15.97 29.70 -20.72
C SER A 108 -14.72 29.06 -20.12
N GLN A 109 -13.94 29.87 -19.39
CA GLN A 109 -12.74 29.45 -18.71
C GLN A 109 -12.73 29.98 -17.28
N GLU A 110 -12.66 29.08 -16.32
CA GLU A 110 -12.48 29.42 -14.92
C GLU A 110 -11.01 29.78 -14.65
N ILE A 111 -10.81 30.93 -14.02
CA ILE A 111 -9.50 31.45 -13.58
C ILE A 111 -9.45 31.39 -12.06
N GLU A 112 -8.59 30.55 -11.54
CA GLU A 112 -8.37 30.41 -10.09
C GLU A 112 -7.62 31.63 -9.56
N LEU A 113 -8.21 32.35 -8.59
CA LEU A 113 -7.63 33.49 -7.90
C LEU A 113 -7.14 33.11 -6.50
N GLY A 114 -6.45 34.02 -5.80
CA GLY A 114 -6.05 33.85 -4.42
C GLY A 114 -4.93 32.82 -4.18
N GLY A 115 -4.22 32.40 -5.24
CA GLY A 115 -3.13 31.44 -5.10
C GLY A 115 -3.56 29.99 -4.83
N LYS A 116 -4.83 29.65 -5.09
CA LYS A 116 -5.40 28.30 -4.85
C LYS A 116 -4.57 27.18 -5.47
N ARG A 117 -4.16 27.35 -6.73
CA ARG A 117 -3.35 26.35 -7.41
C ARG A 117 -2.02 26.08 -6.70
N SER A 118 -1.31 27.12 -6.27
CA SER A 118 -0.03 26.96 -5.54
C SER A 118 -0.24 26.33 -4.17
N ALA A 119 -1.28 26.74 -3.43
CA ALA A 119 -1.62 26.14 -2.14
C ALA A 119 -2.05 24.67 -2.28
N ARG A 120 -2.78 24.31 -3.35
CA ARG A 120 -3.15 22.92 -3.65
C ARG A 120 -1.94 22.06 -3.99
N ILE A 121 -0.98 22.58 -4.76
CA ILE A 121 0.27 21.88 -5.06
C ILE A 121 1.07 21.66 -3.77
N GLU A 122 1.21 22.71 -2.93
CA GLU A 122 1.93 22.60 -1.65
C GLU A 122 1.26 21.56 -0.73
N ALA A 123 -0.05 21.56 -0.61
CA ALA A 123 -0.78 20.56 0.18
C ALA A 123 -0.54 19.14 -0.33
N ALA A 124 -0.51 18.93 -1.66
CA ALA A 124 -0.21 17.65 -2.28
C ALA A 124 1.26 17.22 -2.05
N GLN A 125 2.22 18.17 -2.08
CA GLN A 125 3.62 17.88 -1.77
C GLN A 125 3.80 17.44 -0.31
N ARG A 126 3.14 18.13 0.65
CA ARG A 126 3.17 17.72 2.07
C ARG A 126 2.49 16.38 2.29
N ALA A 127 1.44 16.05 1.52
CA ALA A 127 0.83 14.71 1.55
C ALA A 127 1.80 13.63 1.06
N MET A 128 2.56 13.91 -0.01
CA MET A 128 3.63 13.02 -0.48
C MET A 128 4.74 12.84 0.57
N ASP A 129 5.14 13.91 1.28
CA ASP A 129 6.14 13.84 2.34
C ASP A 129 5.68 12.92 3.49
N VAL A 130 4.39 12.93 3.82
CA VAL A 130 3.80 11.99 4.80
C VAL A 130 3.87 10.56 4.27
N ALA A 131 3.46 10.31 3.02
CA ALA A 131 3.53 8.97 2.42
C ALA A 131 4.97 8.43 2.35
N ALA A 132 5.97 9.30 2.14
CA ALA A 132 7.38 8.93 2.20
C ALA A 132 7.81 8.53 3.62
N ALA A 133 7.34 9.28 4.63
CA ALA A 133 7.61 8.95 6.04
C ALA A 133 6.90 7.66 6.46
N ASP A 134 5.68 7.40 5.96
CA ASP A 134 4.95 6.15 6.17
C ASP A 134 5.69 4.93 5.60
N LEU A 135 6.30 5.08 4.42
CA LEU A 135 7.16 4.03 3.85
C LEU A 135 8.40 3.75 4.74
N GLN A 136 9.05 4.80 5.26
CA GLN A 136 10.18 4.64 6.18
C GLN A 136 9.78 3.94 7.48
N ASP A 137 8.63 4.30 8.03
CA ASP A 137 8.09 3.68 9.24
C ASP A 137 7.72 2.20 8.99
N ALA A 138 7.09 1.88 7.85
CA ALA A 138 6.82 0.50 7.46
C ALA A 138 8.09 -0.33 7.29
N GLN A 139 9.17 0.23 6.74
CA GLN A 139 10.47 -0.42 6.64
C GLN A 139 11.08 -0.71 8.02
N ALA A 140 10.98 0.25 8.95
CA ALA A 140 11.48 0.09 10.31
C ALA A 140 10.70 -1.00 11.07
N ARG A 141 9.36 -0.98 10.96
CA ARG A 141 8.51 -2.03 11.55
C ARG A 141 8.79 -3.41 10.97
N LEU A 142 8.92 -3.52 9.65
CA LEU A 142 9.23 -4.79 9.01
C LEU A 142 10.58 -5.36 9.50
N ARG A 143 11.62 -4.50 9.61
CA ARG A 143 12.91 -4.93 10.16
C ARG A 143 12.76 -5.48 11.57
N GLY A 144 12.01 -4.80 12.43
CA GLY A 144 11.73 -5.26 13.80
C GLY A 144 10.95 -6.57 13.82
N ALA A 145 9.94 -6.72 12.97
CA ALA A 145 9.13 -7.94 12.86
C ALA A 145 9.96 -9.14 12.37
N VAL A 146 10.80 -8.95 11.34
CA VAL A 146 11.70 -10.00 10.84
C VAL A 146 12.69 -10.40 11.91
N MET A 147 13.29 -9.42 12.63
CA MET A 147 14.24 -9.70 13.71
C MET A 147 13.57 -10.51 14.83
N GLY A 148 12.39 -10.07 15.30
CA GLY A 148 11.66 -10.80 16.34
C GLY A 148 11.32 -12.22 15.90
N ALA A 149 10.72 -12.38 14.71
CA ALA A 149 10.35 -13.69 14.17
C ALA A 149 11.57 -14.60 13.93
N TYR A 150 12.72 -14.04 13.55
CA TYR A 150 13.97 -14.80 13.37
C TYR A 150 14.47 -15.40 14.67
N TYR A 151 14.51 -14.60 15.74
CA TYR A 151 14.90 -15.08 17.07
C TYR A 151 13.86 -16.02 17.69
N ASP A 152 12.58 -15.87 17.36
CA ASP A 152 11.54 -16.83 17.75
C ASP A 152 11.80 -18.22 17.12
N VAL A 153 12.22 -18.28 15.85
CA VAL A 153 12.61 -19.54 15.20
C VAL A 153 13.84 -20.13 15.86
N LEU A 154 14.87 -19.30 16.15
CA LEU A 154 16.10 -19.77 16.81
C LEU A 154 15.79 -20.38 18.17
N THR A 155 15.00 -19.68 18.99
CA THR A 155 14.58 -20.17 20.32
C THR A 155 13.76 -21.46 20.22
N ALA A 156 12.89 -21.58 19.21
CA ALA A 156 12.10 -22.79 18.99
C ALA A 156 12.98 -23.96 18.54
N GLN A 157 14.04 -23.74 17.76
CA GLN A 157 15.03 -24.76 17.40
C GLN A 157 15.75 -25.31 18.64
N GLU A 158 16.29 -24.44 19.48
CA GLU A 158 16.95 -24.83 20.72
C GLU A 158 16.01 -25.60 21.65
N ARG A 159 14.76 -25.14 21.75
CA ARG A 159 13.73 -25.80 22.54
C ARG A 159 13.42 -27.21 22.05
N LEU A 160 13.34 -27.38 20.71
CA LEU A 160 13.14 -28.70 20.10
C LEU A 160 14.32 -29.62 20.39
N GLU A 161 15.57 -29.15 20.26
CA GLU A 161 16.77 -29.95 20.58
C GLU A 161 16.79 -30.41 22.05
N LEU A 162 16.44 -29.50 22.96
CA LEU A 162 16.32 -29.81 24.39
C LEU A 162 15.23 -30.85 24.67
N ALA A 163 14.05 -30.70 24.05
CA ALA A 163 12.93 -31.62 24.19
C ALA A 163 13.25 -33.02 23.61
N GLN A 164 14.00 -33.09 22.51
CA GLN A 164 14.50 -34.35 21.95
C GLN A 164 15.46 -35.04 22.93
N ALA A 165 16.44 -34.30 23.47
CA ALA A 165 17.40 -34.85 24.47
C ALA A 165 16.67 -35.33 25.72
N ALA A 166 15.68 -34.59 26.22
CA ALA A 166 14.84 -34.97 27.35
C ALA A 166 14.02 -36.25 27.04
N SER A 167 13.45 -36.36 25.85
CA SER A 167 12.71 -37.56 25.43
C SER A 167 13.59 -38.80 25.41
N ASP A 168 14.81 -38.69 24.91
CA ASP A 168 15.74 -39.81 24.88
C ASP A 168 16.25 -40.20 26.29
N LEU A 169 16.40 -39.22 27.17
CA LEU A 169 16.71 -39.50 28.59
C LEU A 169 15.54 -40.21 29.26
N ALA A 170 14.30 -39.75 29.05
CA ALA A 170 13.10 -40.37 29.61
C ALA A 170 12.93 -41.81 29.14
N LYS A 171 13.15 -42.12 27.85
CA LYS A 171 13.13 -43.48 27.28
C LYS A 171 14.19 -44.37 27.98
N ARG A 172 15.40 -43.85 28.19
CA ARG A 172 16.46 -44.57 28.91
C ARG A 172 16.06 -44.84 30.37
N ALA A 173 15.42 -43.87 31.04
CA ALA A 173 14.95 -44.03 32.42
C ALA A 173 13.89 -45.16 32.54
N VAL A 174 12.91 -45.18 31.62
CA VAL A 174 11.91 -46.26 31.53
C VAL A 174 12.60 -47.65 31.39
N ASN A 175 13.57 -47.75 30.46
CA ASN A 175 14.30 -49.00 30.22
C ASN A 175 15.09 -49.44 31.46
N VAL A 176 15.66 -48.54 32.26
CA VAL A 176 16.35 -48.87 33.51
C VAL A 176 15.35 -49.33 34.57
N ALA A 177 14.22 -48.59 34.73
CA ALA A 177 13.17 -48.97 35.68
C ALA A 177 12.62 -50.38 35.36
N ASN A 178 12.31 -50.68 34.11
CA ASN A 178 11.84 -51.97 33.67
C ASN A 178 12.83 -53.10 34.02
N ARG A 179 14.14 -52.93 33.75
CA ARG A 179 15.16 -53.93 34.08
C ARG A 179 15.24 -54.14 35.59
N ARG A 180 15.14 -53.10 36.40
CA ARG A 180 15.17 -53.24 37.88
C ARG A 180 13.94 -53.92 38.44
N VAL A 181 12.75 -53.64 37.87
CA VAL A 181 11.51 -54.34 38.25
C VAL A 181 11.60 -55.82 37.87
N ARG A 182 12.08 -56.20 36.67
CA ARG A 182 12.28 -57.59 36.27
C ARG A 182 13.28 -58.35 37.12
N ALA A 183 14.30 -57.64 37.63
CA ALA A 183 15.26 -58.22 38.57
C ALA A 183 14.75 -58.25 40.02
N GLY A 184 13.52 -57.85 40.30
CA GLY A 184 12.93 -57.84 41.63
C GLY A 184 13.53 -56.78 42.58
N MET A 185 14.29 -55.80 42.05
CA MET A 185 14.99 -54.81 42.84
C MET A 185 14.13 -53.63 43.27
N VAL A 186 13.03 -53.39 42.56
CA VAL A 186 12.09 -52.28 42.82
C VAL A 186 10.66 -52.68 42.51
N SER A 187 9.69 -51.93 43.07
CA SER A 187 8.26 -52.19 42.85
C SER A 187 7.85 -51.89 41.42
N PRO A 188 6.85 -52.61 40.81
CA PRO A 188 6.29 -52.31 39.52
C PRO A 188 5.76 -50.87 39.40
N VAL A 189 5.37 -50.26 40.48
CA VAL A 189 4.92 -48.83 40.55
C VAL A 189 5.99 -47.89 40.02
N GLU A 190 7.29 -48.19 40.19
CA GLU A 190 8.36 -47.35 39.69
C GLU A 190 8.46 -47.37 38.16
N GLU A 191 8.18 -48.48 37.53
CA GLU A 191 8.08 -48.52 36.07
C GLU A 191 6.92 -47.69 35.56
N THR A 192 5.74 -47.77 36.20
CA THR A 192 4.57 -46.96 35.85
C THR A 192 4.86 -45.49 36.03
N ARG A 193 5.53 -45.07 37.08
CA ARG A 193 5.96 -43.69 37.31
C ARG A 193 6.87 -43.19 36.17
N ALA A 194 7.86 -43.99 35.81
CA ALA A 194 8.80 -43.67 34.75
C ALA A 194 8.08 -43.55 33.40
N GLN A 195 7.09 -44.41 33.11
CA GLN A 195 6.28 -44.34 31.91
C GLN A 195 5.40 -43.08 31.84
N VAL A 196 4.75 -42.71 32.96
CA VAL A 196 3.94 -41.47 33.03
C VAL A 196 4.84 -40.26 32.82
N ALA A 197 6.01 -40.21 33.45
CA ALA A 197 6.97 -39.12 33.23
C ALA A 197 7.42 -39.04 31.75
N ALA A 198 7.73 -40.19 31.13
CA ALA A 198 8.11 -40.25 29.71
C ALA A 198 7.00 -39.79 28.78
N THR A 199 5.73 -40.09 29.09
CA THR A 199 4.58 -39.57 28.32
C THR A 199 4.47 -38.05 28.40
N GLY A 200 4.71 -37.46 29.59
CA GLY A 200 4.75 -35.98 29.75
C GLY A 200 5.82 -35.35 28.85
N VAL A 201 7.05 -35.92 28.85
CA VAL A 201 8.12 -35.42 27.96
C VAL A 201 7.82 -35.59 26.49
N GLN A 202 7.10 -36.65 26.10
CA GLN A 202 6.64 -36.81 24.71
C GLN A 202 5.66 -35.72 24.28
N VAL A 203 4.77 -35.27 25.17
CA VAL A 203 3.87 -34.14 24.93
C VAL A 203 4.66 -32.86 24.72
N GLU A 204 5.68 -32.61 25.55
CA GLU A 204 6.56 -31.43 25.40
C GLU A 204 7.33 -31.47 24.09
N LEU A 205 7.81 -32.64 23.65
CA LEU A 205 8.45 -32.78 22.32
C LEU A 205 7.49 -32.47 21.17
N ALA A 206 6.26 -32.97 21.24
CA ALA A 206 5.25 -32.68 20.22
C ALA A 206 4.90 -31.18 20.18
N GLN A 207 4.81 -30.53 21.33
CA GLN A 207 4.59 -29.07 21.43
C GLN A 207 5.75 -28.29 20.83
N ALA A 208 7.01 -28.65 21.17
CA ALA A 208 8.19 -27.98 20.63
C ALA A 208 8.28 -28.11 19.10
N THR A 209 7.90 -29.27 18.56
CA THR A 209 7.85 -29.49 17.11
C THR A 209 6.84 -28.56 16.44
N ALA A 210 5.62 -28.50 16.97
CA ALA A 210 4.56 -27.63 16.44
C ALA A 210 4.93 -26.13 16.59
N GLU A 211 5.60 -25.74 17.67
CA GLU A 211 6.05 -24.38 17.91
C GLU A 211 7.10 -23.94 16.87
N LEU A 212 8.04 -24.81 16.52
CA LEU A 212 9.03 -24.53 15.48
C LEU A 212 8.37 -24.34 14.11
N GLU A 213 7.43 -25.18 13.73
CA GLU A 213 6.69 -25.05 12.46
C GLU A 213 5.90 -23.74 12.42
N ALA A 214 5.23 -23.40 13.51
CA ALA A 214 4.51 -22.14 13.63
C ALA A 214 5.44 -20.91 13.56
N ALA A 215 6.61 -20.97 14.21
CA ALA A 215 7.60 -19.90 14.17
C ALA A 215 8.16 -19.70 12.75
N ARG A 216 8.49 -20.78 12.04
CA ARG A 216 8.95 -20.74 10.64
C ARG A 216 7.90 -20.10 9.72
N THR A 217 6.64 -20.47 9.91
CA THR A 217 5.53 -19.89 9.13
C THR A 217 5.37 -18.40 9.42
N ARG A 218 5.46 -17.97 10.70
CA ARG A 218 5.42 -16.55 11.07
C ARG A 218 6.58 -15.76 10.48
N LEU A 219 7.79 -16.30 10.45
CA LEU A 219 8.93 -15.66 9.82
C LEU A 219 8.69 -15.49 8.31
N ALA A 220 8.26 -16.54 7.63
CA ALA A 220 8.01 -16.54 6.19
C ALA A 220 6.82 -15.62 5.78
N ALA A 221 5.88 -15.40 6.66
CA ALA A 221 4.77 -14.47 6.43
C ALA A 221 5.25 -13.03 6.16
N ASN A 222 6.42 -12.60 6.67
CA ASN A 222 6.97 -11.27 6.42
C ASN A 222 7.30 -11.00 4.94
N TRP A 223 7.52 -12.03 4.14
CA TRP A 223 7.67 -11.93 2.68
C TRP A 223 6.54 -12.58 1.90
N GLY A 224 5.43 -12.87 2.59
CA GLY A 224 4.19 -13.35 1.98
C GLY A 224 4.21 -14.84 1.60
N ASN A 225 5.16 -15.65 2.09
CA ASN A 225 5.20 -17.09 1.83
C ASN A 225 4.46 -17.86 2.93
N PRO A 226 3.32 -18.50 2.65
CA PRO A 226 2.59 -19.29 3.64
C PRO A 226 3.21 -20.69 3.91
N GLN A 227 4.16 -21.12 3.07
CA GLN A 227 4.80 -22.43 3.14
C GLN A 227 6.33 -22.27 3.07
N PRO A 228 7.00 -22.02 4.22
CA PRO A 228 8.44 -21.88 4.27
C PRO A 228 9.13 -23.15 3.79
N ARG A 229 10.23 -22.98 3.03
CA ARG A 229 11.02 -24.12 2.53
C ARG A 229 12.29 -24.35 3.34
N PHE A 230 12.74 -23.35 4.10
CA PHE A 230 13.93 -23.48 4.95
C PHE A 230 13.64 -24.36 6.16
N GLU A 231 14.58 -25.20 6.53
CA GLU A 231 14.45 -26.09 7.69
C GLU A 231 14.89 -25.43 8.98
N ARG A 232 15.92 -24.57 8.92
CA ARG A 232 16.49 -23.93 10.10
C ARG A 232 16.94 -22.49 9.82
N VAL A 233 17.11 -21.73 10.87
CA VAL A 233 17.81 -20.44 10.81
C VAL A 233 19.22 -20.60 11.37
N GLU A 234 20.14 -19.79 10.83
CA GLU A 234 21.54 -19.78 11.28
C GLU A 234 21.67 -18.98 12.57
N GLU A 235 22.55 -19.43 13.48
CA GLU A 235 22.92 -18.64 14.63
C GLU A 235 23.66 -17.37 14.18
N PRO A 236 23.32 -16.18 14.75
CA PRO A 236 24.09 -14.98 14.44
C PRO A 236 25.54 -15.15 14.89
N ALA A 237 26.47 -14.94 13.94
CA ALA A 237 27.91 -15.08 14.20
C ALA A 237 28.46 -14.02 15.18
N GLU A 238 27.72 -12.94 15.41
CA GLU A 238 28.17 -11.82 16.22
C GLU A 238 27.66 -11.94 17.67
N ALA A 239 28.55 -11.69 18.60
CA ALA A 239 28.17 -11.53 20.01
C ALA A 239 27.19 -10.37 20.17
N VAL A 240 26.23 -10.51 21.09
CA VAL A 240 25.25 -9.43 21.35
C VAL A 240 26.02 -8.14 21.69
N PRO A 241 25.82 -7.05 20.94
CA PRO A 241 26.52 -5.80 21.22
C PRO A 241 26.14 -5.26 22.60
N PRO A 242 27.04 -4.52 23.27
CA PRO A 242 26.69 -3.90 24.53
C PRO A 242 25.51 -2.95 24.37
N LEU A 243 24.67 -2.86 25.38
CA LEU A 243 23.55 -1.92 25.38
C LEU A 243 24.08 -0.49 25.29
N PRO A 244 23.57 0.33 24.36
CA PRO A 244 23.96 1.73 24.26
C PRO A 244 23.54 2.51 25.51
N GLU A 245 24.25 3.58 25.82
CA GLU A 245 23.91 4.45 26.93
C GLU A 245 22.53 5.09 26.75
N LEU A 246 21.83 5.32 27.86
CA LEU A 246 20.48 5.90 27.84
C LEU A 246 20.43 7.27 27.12
N ALA A 247 21.48 8.09 27.30
CA ALA A 247 21.60 9.38 26.61
C ALA A 247 21.64 9.24 25.08
N GLU A 248 22.34 8.23 24.60
CA GLU A 248 22.38 7.93 23.16
C GLU A 248 21.01 7.45 22.63
N LEU A 249 20.30 6.64 23.40
CA LEU A 249 18.94 6.21 23.04
C LEU A 249 17.98 7.41 22.94
N TYR A 250 18.05 8.35 23.88
CA TYR A 250 17.24 9.59 23.82
C TYR A 250 17.56 10.43 22.58
N SER A 251 18.83 10.56 22.20
CA SER A 251 19.19 11.28 20.98
C SER A 251 18.59 10.65 19.72
N ARG A 252 18.64 9.31 19.64
CA ARG A 252 18.08 8.53 18.52
C ARG A 252 16.56 8.60 18.44
N LEU A 253 15.84 8.85 19.53
CA LEU A 253 14.38 9.02 19.50
C LEU A 253 13.96 10.18 18.62
N ASN A 254 14.75 11.27 18.54
CA ASN A 254 14.45 12.41 17.70
C ASN A 254 14.46 12.09 16.20
N ASP A 255 15.21 11.05 15.81
CA ASP A 255 15.33 10.58 14.42
C ASP A 255 14.45 9.36 14.15
N SER A 256 13.58 9.01 15.10
CA SER A 256 12.66 7.88 14.93
C SER A 256 11.70 8.11 13.75
N ALA A 257 11.40 7.04 13.02
CA ALA A 257 10.48 7.09 11.88
C ALA A 257 9.09 7.60 12.30
N GLN A 258 8.61 7.21 13.49
CA GLN A 258 7.33 7.64 14.03
C GLN A 258 7.30 9.16 14.31
N LEU A 259 8.35 9.71 14.92
CA LEU A 259 8.40 11.14 15.20
C LEU A 259 8.55 11.95 13.89
N THR A 260 9.34 11.46 12.96
CA THR A 260 9.46 12.05 11.61
C THR A 260 8.11 12.09 10.91
N ARG A 261 7.37 10.98 10.93
CA ARG A 261 5.99 10.91 10.41
C ARG A 261 5.07 11.94 11.07
N ALA A 262 5.09 12.04 12.39
CA ALA A 262 4.25 12.99 13.13
C ALA A 262 4.58 14.46 12.77
N ARG A 263 5.87 14.80 12.59
CA ARG A 263 6.30 16.13 12.13
C ARG A 263 5.79 16.41 10.71
N ARG A 264 5.92 15.46 9.78
CA ARG A 264 5.39 15.62 8.40
C ARG A 264 3.88 15.76 8.37
N GLU A 265 3.16 15.02 9.22
CA GLU A 265 1.71 15.19 9.36
C GLU A 265 1.33 16.59 9.86
N ALA A 266 2.07 17.15 10.82
CA ALA A 266 1.86 18.52 11.28
C ALA A 266 2.09 19.54 10.15
N GLU A 267 3.11 19.36 9.31
CA GLU A 267 3.37 20.19 8.13
C GLU A 267 2.23 20.06 7.10
N ARG A 268 1.74 18.85 6.84
CA ARG A 268 0.59 18.61 5.97
C ARG A 268 -0.65 19.36 6.45
N ARG A 269 -0.94 19.35 7.75
CA ARG A 269 -2.07 20.07 8.34
C ARG A 269 -1.93 21.59 8.20
N ARG A 270 -0.72 22.11 8.31
CA ARG A 270 -0.46 23.54 8.07
C ARG A 270 -0.70 23.90 6.60
N ALA A 271 -0.21 23.10 5.67
CA ALA A 271 -0.46 23.33 4.24
C ALA A 271 -1.96 23.23 3.87
N ALA A 272 -2.69 22.32 4.49
CA ALA A 272 -4.14 22.22 4.33
C ALA A 272 -4.85 23.51 4.84
N LEU A 273 -4.41 24.08 5.96
CA LEU A 273 -4.94 25.36 6.45
C LEU A 273 -4.69 26.50 5.45
N GLU A 274 -3.51 26.57 4.84
CA GLU A 274 -3.19 27.59 3.83
C GLU A 274 -4.04 27.41 2.57
N LEU A 275 -4.32 26.17 2.16
CA LEU A 275 -5.24 25.86 1.07
C LEU A 275 -6.66 26.40 1.39
N GLU A 276 -7.17 26.15 2.59
CA GLU A 276 -8.49 26.67 2.99
C GLU A 276 -8.51 28.21 3.08
N ARG A 277 -7.40 28.83 3.46
CA ARG A 277 -7.26 30.29 3.40
C ARG A 277 -7.29 30.82 1.97
N ALA A 278 -6.67 30.12 1.01
CA ALA A 278 -6.72 30.47 -0.40
C ALA A 278 -8.13 30.28 -0.98
N ASN A 279 -8.88 29.27 -0.53
CA ASN A 279 -10.24 28.97 -0.98
C ASN A 279 -11.27 30.08 -0.63
N ARG A 280 -10.95 30.99 0.29
CA ARG A 280 -11.83 32.14 0.60
C ARG A 280 -12.00 33.12 -0.57
N PHE A 281 -11.05 33.14 -1.48
CA PHE A 281 -11.15 33.99 -2.66
C PHE A 281 -12.04 33.30 -3.71
N SER A 282 -13.02 34.02 -4.26
CA SER A 282 -13.83 33.50 -5.37
C SER A 282 -13.00 33.40 -6.65
N ASN A 283 -13.32 32.42 -7.49
CA ASN A 283 -12.75 32.34 -8.83
C ASN A 283 -13.49 33.31 -9.76
N VAL A 284 -12.88 33.64 -10.89
CA VAL A 284 -13.49 34.42 -11.95
C VAL A 284 -13.64 33.54 -13.17
N THR A 285 -14.85 33.48 -13.72
CA THR A 285 -15.08 32.82 -15.01
C THR A 285 -15.10 33.89 -16.10
N VAL A 286 -14.27 33.72 -17.11
CA VAL A 286 -14.26 34.54 -18.30
C VAL A 286 -14.94 33.74 -19.41
N SER A 287 -16.01 34.33 -19.99
CA SER A 287 -16.77 33.71 -21.06
C SER A 287 -16.70 34.58 -22.33
N VAL A 288 -16.60 33.92 -23.46
CA VAL A 288 -16.77 34.54 -24.79
C VAL A 288 -17.77 33.73 -25.58
N GLY A 289 -18.80 34.36 -26.08
CA GLY A 289 -19.87 33.67 -26.79
C GLY A 289 -20.38 34.45 -27.98
N ALA A 290 -21.05 33.73 -28.88
CA ALA A 290 -21.80 34.30 -29.98
C ALA A 290 -23.26 33.82 -29.88
N GLN A 291 -24.19 34.76 -29.96
CA GLN A 291 -25.62 34.54 -29.91
C GLN A 291 -26.25 34.93 -31.25
N ARG A 292 -27.11 34.07 -31.75
CA ARG A 292 -27.90 34.34 -32.94
C ARG A 292 -29.38 34.22 -32.60
N SER A 293 -30.13 35.29 -32.83
CA SER A 293 -31.59 35.30 -32.75
C SER A 293 -32.17 35.88 -34.06
N ASP A 294 -33.45 35.70 -34.30
CA ASP A 294 -34.12 36.26 -35.48
C ASP A 294 -34.15 37.79 -35.40
N GLU A 295 -34.03 38.39 -34.23
CA GLU A 295 -34.04 39.83 -34.00
C GLU A 295 -32.65 40.46 -34.06
N TYR A 296 -31.59 39.71 -33.74
CA TYR A 296 -30.19 40.14 -33.70
C TYR A 296 -29.24 39.09 -34.29
N ASN A 297 -28.57 39.47 -35.37
CA ASN A 297 -27.58 38.61 -36.02
C ASN A 297 -26.16 38.88 -35.43
N GLY A 298 -25.87 38.28 -34.32
CA GLY A 298 -24.54 38.18 -33.72
C GLY A 298 -24.16 39.31 -32.76
N THR A 299 -24.08 39.00 -31.49
CA THR A 299 -23.37 39.85 -30.49
C THR A 299 -22.27 39.05 -29.86
N LEU A 300 -21.06 39.60 -29.85
CA LEU A 300 -19.95 39.13 -29.04
C LEU A 300 -20.09 39.79 -27.66
N GLY A 301 -20.42 39.00 -26.64
CA GLY A 301 -20.47 39.48 -25.26
C GLY A 301 -19.27 38.96 -24.47
N LEU A 302 -18.57 39.84 -23.80
CA LEU A 302 -17.63 39.53 -22.74
C LEU A 302 -18.38 39.65 -21.40
N VAL A 303 -18.51 38.58 -20.67
CA VAL A 303 -19.09 38.57 -19.31
C VAL A 303 -18.02 38.11 -18.32
#